data_db16918f3f95f8fc0a3d52601266c988
#
_entry.id   db16918f3f95f8fc0a3d52601266c988
#
_cell.length_a   1.000
_cell.length_b   1.000
_cell.length_c   1.000
_cell.angle_alpha   90.00
_cell.angle_beta   90.00
_cell.angle_gamma   90.00
#
_symmetry.space_group_name_H-M   'P 1'
#
loop_
_entity.id
_entity.type
_entity.pdbx_description
1 polymer ?
#
loop_
_entity_poly.entity_id
_entity_poly.type
_entity_poly.pdbx_seq_one_letter_code
_entity_poly.pdbx_strand_id
1 'polypeptide(L)'
;MEFKPYPDIVWQPTKELLANSQIQKFINAAGVADYDELLTKADQDPEWFWNTAIKFLDIKFYQPYDKVLDQSKGIEWVEWCLGGKTNLVLNCLDKHRDTAIWSKPFIHHETEAGKKSSLSYAELDVKVCQLAEGLRSLGLSKGDAIGLYMPMIPEVAVAFLAIIKIGAVVIPLFSGFGPDPIIVRLNDGKAK
;
A
#
# COMPACT_ATOMS: atom_id res chain seq x y z
N MET A 1 1.50 -40.11 19.82
CA MET A 1 1.51 -39.39 18.51
C MET A 1 2.07 -38.01 18.84
N GLU A 2 3.34 -37.74 18.52
CA GLU A 2 3.91 -36.42 18.74
C GLU A 2 3.29 -35.43 17.75
N PHE A 3 2.70 -34.35 18.26
CA PHE A 3 2.15 -33.29 17.44
C PHE A 3 3.29 -32.57 16.75
N LYS A 4 3.49 -32.81 15.46
CA LYS A 4 4.40 -31.98 14.65
C LYS A 4 3.69 -30.66 14.35
N PRO A 5 4.20 -29.52 14.84
CA PRO A 5 3.52 -28.22 14.71
C PRO A 5 3.46 -27.69 13.26
N TYR A 6 4.20 -28.31 12.34
CA TYR A 6 4.21 -27.92 10.93
C TYR A 6 4.05 -29.15 10.03
N PRO A 7 3.24 -29.05 8.95
CA PRO A 7 3.18 -30.11 7.96
C PRO A 7 4.54 -30.32 7.30
N ASP A 8 4.78 -31.53 6.81
CA ASP A 8 6.00 -31.80 6.03
C ASP A 8 6.09 -30.84 4.84
N ILE A 9 7.31 -30.34 4.54
CA ILE A 9 7.56 -29.47 3.41
C ILE A 9 7.27 -30.24 2.12
N VAL A 10 6.19 -29.84 1.44
CA VAL A 10 5.73 -30.49 0.20
C VAL A 10 6.33 -29.88 -1.08
N TRP A 11 6.93 -28.70 -0.97
CA TRP A 11 7.59 -27.99 -2.07
C TRP A 11 8.71 -27.11 -1.53
N GLN A 12 9.80 -27.05 -2.32
CA GLN A 12 10.92 -26.11 -2.06
C GLN A 12 11.23 -25.35 -3.35
N PRO A 13 11.57 -24.06 -3.26
CA PRO A 13 11.98 -23.28 -4.43
C PRO A 13 13.31 -23.78 -4.99
N THR A 14 13.47 -23.69 -6.31
CA THR A 14 14.75 -23.96 -6.95
C THR A 14 15.80 -22.91 -6.53
N LYS A 15 17.09 -23.27 -6.64
CA LYS A 15 18.19 -22.32 -6.36
C LYS A 15 18.10 -21.06 -7.21
N GLU A 16 17.68 -21.20 -8.47
CA GLU A 16 17.50 -20.07 -9.39
C GLU A 16 16.36 -19.15 -8.94
N LEU A 17 15.22 -19.71 -8.51
CA LEU A 17 14.09 -18.95 -7.98
C LEU A 17 14.48 -18.20 -6.70
N LEU A 18 15.20 -18.85 -5.80
CA LEU A 18 15.72 -18.22 -4.59
C LEU A 18 16.64 -17.05 -4.92
N ALA A 19 17.65 -17.27 -5.77
CA ALA A 19 18.65 -16.26 -6.13
C ALA A 19 18.00 -15.00 -6.76
N ASN A 20 16.91 -15.17 -7.52
CA ASN A 20 16.20 -14.08 -8.18
C ASN A 20 15.07 -13.47 -7.32
N SER A 21 14.78 -14.03 -6.15
CA SER A 21 13.68 -13.57 -5.29
C SER A 21 13.95 -12.17 -4.70
N GLN A 22 12.87 -11.43 -4.42
CA GLN A 22 13.00 -10.12 -3.74
C GLN A 22 13.53 -10.28 -2.32
N ILE A 23 13.19 -11.37 -1.64
CA ILE A 23 13.71 -11.64 -0.29
C ILE A 23 15.24 -11.85 -0.30
N GLN A 24 15.79 -12.56 -1.30
CA GLN A 24 17.24 -12.70 -1.40
C GLN A 24 17.93 -11.37 -1.69
N LYS A 25 17.33 -10.54 -2.55
CA LYS A 25 17.85 -9.19 -2.79
C LYS A 25 17.82 -8.33 -1.52
N PHE A 26 16.77 -8.48 -0.71
CA PHE A 26 16.67 -7.78 0.56
C PHE A 26 17.70 -8.28 1.58
N ILE A 27 17.90 -9.60 1.71
CA ILE A 27 18.95 -10.20 2.54
C ILE A 27 20.34 -9.61 2.18
N ASN A 28 20.65 -9.58 0.90
CA ASN A 28 21.89 -9.01 0.40
C ASN A 28 22.02 -7.50 0.72
N ALA A 29 20.97 -6.73 0.52
CA ALA A 29 20.93 -5.30 0.82
C ALA A 29 21.00 -5.00 2.33
N ALA A 30 20.44 -5.88 3.15
CA ALA A 30 20.51 -5.82 4.61
C ALA A 30 21.87 -6.21 5.19
N GLY A 31 22.74 -6.86 4.38
CA GLY A 31 24.07 -7.28 4.79
C GLY A 31 24.06 -8.43 5.80
N VAL A 32 23.06 -9.32 5.72
CA VAL A 32 22.95 -10.54 6.54
C VAL A 32 23.17 -11.77 5.68
N ALA A 33 23.57 -12.89 6.29
CA ALA A 33 23.98 -14.08 5.57
C ALA A 33 22.80 -14.83 4.93
N ASP A 34 21.67 -14.91 5.64
CA ASP A 34 20.52 -15.69 5.21
C ASP A 34 19.21 -15.18 5.83
N TYR A 35 18.14 -15.92 5.59
CA TYR A 35 16.80 -15.58 6.08
C TYR A 35 16.67 -15.72 7.60
N ASP A 36 17.34 -16.68 8.21
CA ASP A 36 17.25 -16.92 9.66
C ASP A 36 17.98 -15.82 10.43
N GLU A 37 19.15 -15.37 9.93
CA GLU A 37 19.85 -14.20 10.48
C GLU A 37 19.02 -12.91 10.30
N LEU A 38 18.36 -12.75 9.13
CA LEU A 38 17.44 -11.61 8.90
C LEU A 38 16.33 -11.56 9.95
N LEU A 39 15.66 -12.69 10.21
CA LEU A 39 14.58 -12.77 11.20
C LEU A 39 15.09 -12.51 12.61
N THR A 40 16.21 -13.13 12.98
CA THR A 40 16.82 -12.95 14.30
C THR A 40 17.15 -11.48 14.55
N LYS A 41 17.77 -10.82 13.58
CA LYS A 41 18.13 -9.41 13.69
C LYS A 41 16.94 -8.48 13.67
N ALA A 42 15.90 -8.81 12.88
CA ALA A 42 14.66 -8.05 12.84
C ALA A 42 13.91 -8.07 14.19
N ASP A 43 13.95 -9.21 14.89
CA ASP A 43 13.35 -9.37 16.22
C ASP A 43 14.14 -8.58 17.28
N GLN A 44 15.47 -8.60 17.20
CA GLN A 44 16.34 -7.89 18.13
C GLN A 44 16.38 -6.39 17.92
N ASP A 45 16.31 -5.93 16.67
CA ASP A 45 16.36 -4.52 16.27
C ASP A 45 15.31 -4.19 15.20
N PRO A 46 14.04 -3.99 15.60
CA PRO A 46 12.98 -3.59 14.69
C PRO A 46 13.25 -2.25 13.98
N GLU A 47 13.95 -1.31 14.63
CA GLU A 47 14.30 -0.02 14.01
C GLU A 47 15.25 -0.21 12.83
N TRP A 48 16.26 -1.03 12.97
CA TRP A 48 17.17 -1.38 11.88
C TRP A 48 16.43 -2.06 10.72
N PHE A 49 15.55 -3.02 11.04
CA PHE A 49 14.79 -3.75 10.01
C PHE A 49 13.92 -2.80 9.18
N TRP A 50 13.14 -1.95 9.83
CA TRP A 50 12.23 -1.05 9.11
C TRP A 50 12.97 0.07 8.38
N ASN A 51 14.06 0.61 8.92
CA ASN A 51 14.92 1.55 8.20
C ASN A 51 15.51 0.92 6.93
N THR A 52 15.96 -0.34 7.04
CA THR A 52 16.50 -1.09 5.91
C THR A 52 15.42 -1.38 4.86
N ALA A 53 14.23 -1.79 5.30
CA ALA A 53 13.09 -2.08 4.42
C ALA A 53 12.60 -0.82 3.67
N ILE A 54 12.43 0.29 4.38
CA ILE A 54 12.03 1.59 3.79
C ILE A 54 13.05 2.01 2.71
N LYS A 55 14.33 1.88 2.99
CA LYS A 55 15.40 2.20 2.05
C LYS A 55 15.41 1.26 0.85
N PHE A 56 15.32 -0.05 1.08
CA PHE A 56 15.31 -1.07 0.02
C PHE A 56 14.11 -0.93 -0.92
N LEU A 57 12.93 -0.64 -0.37
CA LEU A 57 11.69 -0.43 -1.13
C LEU A 57 11.61 0.97 -1.76
N ASP A 58 12.61 1.80 -1.53
CA ASP A 58 12.66 3.18 -2.05
C ASP A 58 11.38 3.97 -1.70
N ILE A 59 10.96 3.89 -0.43
CA ILE A 59 9.80 4.63 0.04
C ILE A 59 10.15 6.12 0.13
N LYS A 60 9.41 6.94 -0.61
CA LYS A 60 9.61 8.38 -0.69
C LYS A 60 8.80 9.12 0.37
N PHE A 61 9.39 10.17 0.90
CA PHE A 61 8.78 11.09 1.84
C PHE A 61 8.88 12.53 1.30
N TYR A 62 7.84 13.32 1.48
CA TYR A 62 7.90 14.77 1.25
C TYR A 62 8.75 15.45 2.33
N GLN A 63 8.67 14.95 3.56
CA GLN A 63 9.50 15.33 4.70
C GLN A 63 10.05 14.05 5.33
N PRO A 64 11.37 13.88 5.42
CA PRO A 64 11.96 12.74 6.09
C PRO A 64 11.48 12.61 7.53
N TYR A 65 11.47 11.37 8.04
CA TYR A 65 11.21 11.11 9.44
C TYR A 65 12.49 11.21 10.27
N ASP A 66 12.34 11.53 11.57
CA ASP A 66 13.45 11.60 12.53
C ASP A 66 13.73 10.23 13.15
N LYS A 67 12.67 9.46 13.43
CA LYS A 67 12.72 8.13 14.02
C LYS A 67 11.72 7.22 13.35
N VAL A 68 12.13 5.99 12.97
CA VAL A 68 11.24 5.07 12.25
C VAL A 68 10.18 4.45 13.14
N LEU A 69 10.50 4.19 14.40
CA LEU A 69 9.65 3.47 15.33
C LEU A 69 9.80 4.06 16.74
N ASP A 70 8.67 4.42 17.36
CA ASP A 70 8.64 4.78 18.77
C ASP A 70 7.63 3.94 19.54
N GLN A 71 8.12 3.20 20.53
CA GLN A 71 7.36 2.30 21.40
C GLN A 71 7.31 2.80 22.85
N SER A 72 7.72 4.04 23.10
CA SER A 72 7.83 4.60 24.47
C SER A 72 6.51 4.62 25.23
N LYS A 73 5.37 4.59 24.51
CA LYS A 73 4.01 4.59 25.07
C LYS A 73 3.40 3.19 25.22
N GLY A 74 4.17 2.13 24.94
CA GLY A 74 3.69 0.75 24.89
C GLY A 74 3.48 0.25 23.47
N ILE A 75 3.45 -1.09 23.29
CA ILE A 75 3.32 -1.74 21.98
C ILE A 75 1.98 -1.44 21.30
N GLU A 76 0.94 -1.19 22.06
CA GLU A 76 -0.40 -0.84 21.58
C GLU A 76 -0.49 0.60 21.04
N TRP A 77 0.50 1.46 21.36
CA TRP A 77 0.53 2.88 20.97
C TRP A 77 1.78 3.24 20.17
N VAL A 78 2.22 2.31 19.35
CA VAL A 78 3.40 2.51 18.51
C VAL A 78 3.19 3.64 17.52
N GLU A 79 4.17 4.54 17.45
CA GLU A 79 4.22 5.61 16.44
C GLU A 79 5.28 5.29 15.38
N TRP A 80 4.92 5.43 14.11
CA TRP A 80 5.77 5.12 12.97
C TRP A 80 6.23 6.38 12.25
N CYS A 81 7.50 6.38 11.82
CA CYS A 81 8.08 7.43 10.98
C CYS A 81 7.82 8.84 11.53
N LEU A 82 8.18 9.05 12.80
CA LEU A 82 7.94 10.30 13.54
C LEU A 82 8.48 11.51 12.76
N GLY A 83 7.68 12.55 12.63
CA GLY A 83 7.99 13.75 11.89
C GLY A 83 7.92 13.59 10.36
N GLY A 84 7.86 12.36 9.85
CA GLY A 84 7.79 12.06 8.43
C GLY A 84 6.45 12.45 7.80
N LYS A 85 6.50 12.90 6.54
CA LYS A 85 5.29 13.15 5.73
C LYS A 85 5.40 12.43 4.41
N THR A 86 4.44 11.58 4.14
CA THR A 86 4.34 10.83 2.88
C THR A 86 2.89 10.71 2.43
N ASN A 87 2.68 10.17 1.25
CA ASN A 87 1.38 9.80 0.73
C ASN A 87 1.51 8.48 -0.03
N LEU A 88 0.52 7.62 0.05
CA LEU A 88 0.52 6.36 -0.69
C LEU A 88 0.67 6.61 -2.20
N VAL A 89 -0.02 7.63 -2.74
CA VAL A 89 0.03 7.96 -4.18
C VAL A 89 1.43 8.39 -4.61
N LEU A 90 2.18 9.10 -3.76
CA LEU A 90 3.58 9.40 -4.01
C LEU A 90 4.39 8.13 -4.30
N ASN A 91 4.11 7.06 -3.55
CA ASN A 91 4.89 5.82 -3.61
C ASN A 91 4.40 4.80 -4.64
N CYS A 92 3.10 4.74 -4.92
CA CYS A 92 2.57 3.79 -5.90
C CYS A 92 2.39 4.36 -7.30
N LEU A 93 2.38 5.69 -7.47
CA LEU A 93 2.11 6.35 -8.74
C LEU A 93 3.15 7.44 -9.06
N ASP A 94 3.23 8.51 -8.26
CA ASP A 94 3.97 9.72 -8.61
C ASP A 94 5.48 9.49 -8.78
N LYS A 95 6.10 8.63 -7.95
CA LYS A 95 7.54 8.33 -8.05
C LYS A 95 7.96 7.63 -9.35
N HIS A 96 7.00 7.13 -10.10
CA HIS A 96 7.25 6.45 -11.38
C HIS A 96 7.19 7.38 -12.59
N ARG A 97 6.86 8.66 -12.39
CA ARG A 97 6.95 9.66 -13.46
C ARG A 97 8.38 9.70 -14.01
N ASP A 98 8.51 9.93 -15.30
CA ASP A 98 9.80 9.99 -16.00
C ASP A 98 10.62 8.68 -15.96
N THR A 99 10.00 7.57 -15.61
CA THR A 99 10.61 6.23 -15.67
C THR A 99 9.99 5.38 -16.78
N ALA A 100 10.66 4.28 -17.15
CA ALA A 100 10.13 3.31 -18.11
C ALA A 100 8.84 2.61 -17.62
N ILE A 101 8.49 2.75 -16.33
CA ILE A 101 7.26 2.22 -15.75
C ILE A 101 6.05 3.06 -16.15
N TRP A 102 6.24 4.35 -16.41
CA TRP A 102 5.16 5.31 -16.65
C TRP A 102 4.23 4.95 -17.81
N SER A 103 4.75 4.30 -18.83
CA SER A 103 3.97 3.81 -19.98
C SER A 103 3.42 2.39 -19.81
N LYS A 104 3.81 1.67 -18.72
CA LYS A 104 3.34 0.30 -18.48
C LYS A 104 1.91 0.30 -17.96
N PRO A 105 1.16 -0.79 -18.17
CA PRO A 105 -0.13 -0.96 -17.53
C PRO A 105 -0.01 -0.98 -16.00
N PHE A 106 -0.85 -0.18 -15.34
CA PHE A 106 -1.08 -0.24 -13.90
C PHE A 106 -2.25 -1.16 -13.58
N ILE A 107 -3.30 -1.11 -14.42
CA ILE A 107 -4.50 -1.92 -14.28
C ILE A 107 -4.71 -2.75 -15.54
N HIS A 108 -4.97 -4.03 -15.37
CA HIS A 108 -5.62 -4.89 -16.35
C HIS A 108 -7.00 -5.24 -15.83
N HIS A 109 -8.02 -5.03 -16.65
CA HIS A 109 -9.41 -5.28 -16.30
C HIS A 109 -10.06 -6.16 -17.36
N GLU A 110 -10.81 -7.15 -16.91
CA GLU A 110 -11.64 -8.01 -17.75
C GLU A 110 -13.05 -8.06 -17.18
N THR A 111 -14.05 -7.81 -18.01
CA THR A 111 -15.46 -7.91 -17.64
C THR A 111 -15.92 -9.36 -17.70
N GLU A 112 -17.07 -9.68 -17.07
CA GLU A 112 -17.69 -11.00 -17.17
C GLU A 112 -18.01 -11.41 -18.63
N ALA A 113 -18.25 -10.44 -19.51
CA ALA A 113 -18.43 -10.66 -20.95
C ALA A 113 -17.10 -10.84 -21.73
N GLY A 114 -15.96 -10.92 -21.05
CA GLY A 114 -14.63 -11.13 -21.66
C GLY A 114 -14.03 -9.88 -22.31
N LYS A 115 -14.64 -8.70 -22.15
CA LYS A 115 -14.05 -7.44 -22.68
C LYS A 115 -12.88 -7.03 -21.81
N LYS A 116 -11.71 -6.89 -22.46
CA LYS A 116 -10.45 -6.49 -21.81
C LYS A 116 -10.15 -5.02 -21.99
N SER A 117 -9.61 -4.40 -20.96
CA SER A 117 -9.10 -3.02 -20.99
C SER A 117 -7.89 -2.90 -20.07
N SER A 118 -7.10 -1.84 -20.25
CA SER A 118 -6.00 -1.52 -19.36
C SER A 118 -5.87 -0.02 -19.20
N LEU A 119 -5.29 0.40 -18.08
CA LEU A 119 -4.84 1.77 -17.83
C LEU A 119 -3.35 1.74 -17.53
N SER A 120 -2.57 2.55 -18.24
CA SER A 120 -1.16 2.81 -17.89
C SER A 120 -1.04 3.67 -16.64
N TYR A 121 0.16 3.74 -16.05
CA TYR A 121 0.47 4.67 -14.96
C TYR A 121 0.15 6.12 -15.35
N ALA A 122 0.53 6.53 -16.58
CA ALA A 122 0.28 7.87 -17.09
C ALA A 122 -1.22 8.20 -17.20
N GLU A 123 -2.00 7.31 -17.80
CA GLU A 123 -3.45 7.49 -17.93
C GLU A 123 -4.16 7.51 -16.57
N LEU A 124 -3.71 6.65 -15.66
CA LEU A 124 -4.24 6.61 -14.28
C LEU A 124 -3.94 7.93 -13.56
N ASP A 125 -2.72 8.47 -13.66
CA ASP A 125 -2.35 9.74 -13.02
C ASP A 125 -3.23 10.91 -13.48
N VAL A 126 -3.49 11.02 -14.78
CA VAL A 126 -4.38 12.05 -15.31
C VAL A 126 -5.77 11.95 -14.68
N LYS A 127 -6.36 10.74 -14.66
CA LYS A 127 -7.69 10.51 -14.09
C LYS A 127 -7.73 10.78 -12.58
N VAL A 128 -6.70 10.35 -11.86
CA VAL A 128 -6.55 10.57 -10.42
C VAL A 128 -6.43 12.07 -10.10
N CYS A 129 -5.64 12.82 -10.87
CA CYS A 129 -5.50 14.27 -10.70
C CYS A 129 -6.80 15.01 -10.98
N GLN A 130 -7.50 14.65 -12.05
CA GLN A 130 -8.80 15.26 -12.41
C GLN A 130 -9.83 15.03 -11.31
N LEU A 131 -9.97 13.79 -10.82
CA LEU A 131 -10.91 13.49 -9.75
C LEU A 131 -10.50 14.14 -8.41
N ALA A 132 -9.21 14.16 -8.09
CA ALA A 132 -8.71 14.82 -6.89
C ALA A 132 -9.03 16.33 -6.88
N GLU A 133 -8.92 17.00 -8.03
CA GLU A 133 -9.32 18.41 -8.18
C GLU A 133 -10.83 18.57 -8.06
N GLY A 134 -11.61 17.69 -8.67
CA GLY A 134 -13.07 17.66 -8.50
C GLY A 134 -13.48 17.52 -7.03
N LEU A 135 -12.84 16.61 -6.28
CA LEU A 135 -13.11 16.43 -4.85
C LEU A 135 -12.79 17.70 -4.03
N ARG A 136 -11.66 18.36 -4.34
CA ARG A 136 -11.31 19.64 -3.72
C ARG A 136 -12.31 20.76 -4.02
N SER A 137 -12.80 20.83 -5.26
CA SER A 137 -13.80 21.82 -5.65
C SER A 137 -15.14 21.64 -4.94
N LEU A 138 -15.41 20.42 -4.46
CA LEU A 138 -16.56 20.12 -3.58
C LEU A 138 -16.28 20.44 -2.10
N GLY A 139 -15.12 20.98 -1.76
CA GLY A 139 -14.74 21.35 -0.40
C GLY A 139 -14.13 20.22 0.43
N LEU A 140 -13.81 19.08 -0.20
CA LEU A 140 -13.16 17.95 0.48
C LEU A 140 -11.65 18.20 0.63
N SER A 141 -11.09 17.77 1.75
CA SER A 141 -9.71 18.08 2.12
C SER A 141 -9.07 16.96 2.95
N LYS A 142 -7.81 17.19 3.35
CA LYS A 142 -7.08 16.29 4.23
C LYS A 142 -7.83 16.02 5.52
N GLY A 143 -7.99 14.74 5.85
CA GLY A 143 -8.65 14.27 7.06
C GLY A 143 -10.14 14.02 6.92
N ASP A 144 -10.76 14.47 5.83
CA ASP A 144 -12.17 14.14 5.56
C ASP A 144 -12.32 12.66 5.25
N ALA A 145 -13.36 12.02 5.78
CA ALA A 145 -13.68 10.64 5.48
C ALA A 145 -14.68 10.58 4.31
N ILE A 146 -14.36 9.75 3.31
CA ILE A 146 -15.13 9.64 2.06
C ILE A 146 -15.50 8.17 1.83
N GLY A 147 -16.79 7.89 1.73
CA GLY A 147 -17.30 6.55 1.40
C GLY A 147 -17.02 6.19 -0.07
N LEU A 148 -16.45 5.01 -0.30
CA LEU A 148 -16.20 4.46 -1.63
C LEU A 148 -17.08 3.23 -1.83
N TYR A 149 -18.23 3.41 -2.47
CA TYR A 149 -19.21 2.37 -2.78
C TYR A 149 -19.30 2.18 -4.29
N MET A 150 -18.46 1.28 -4.82
CA MET A 150 -18.33 1.05 -6.25
C MET A 150 -18.13 -0.44 -6.56
N PRO A 151 -18.53 -0.92 -7.73
CA PRO A 151 -18.17 -2.26 -8.22
C PRO A 151 -16.67 -2.32 -8.56
N MET A 152 -16.16 -3.54 -8.81
CA MET A 152 -14.75 -3.78 -9.18
C MET A 152 -14.49 -3.41 -10.65
N ILE A 153 -14.41 -2.13 -10.92
CA ILE A 153 -14.10 -1.52 -12.23
C ILE A 153 -12.85 -0.63 -12.09
N PRO A 154 -12.14 -0.29 -13.18
CA PRO A 154 -10.94 0.55 -13.10
C PRO A 154 -11.15 1.88 -12.37
N GLU A 155 -12.35 2.45 -12.44
CA GLU A 155 -12.71 3.70 -11.79
C GLU A 155 -12.66 3.63 -10.26
N VAL A 156 -12.81 2.45 -9.65
CA VAL A 156 -12.67 2.30 -8.19
C VAL A 156 -11.23 2.60 -7.75
N ALA A 157 -10.23 2.19 -8.54
CA ALA A 157 -8.83 2.49 -8.25
C ALA A 157 -8.53 3.99 -8.45
N VAL A 158 -9.11 4.60 -9.48
CA VAL A 158 -9.01 6.06 -9.70
C VAL A 158 -9.57 6.81 -8.50
N ALA A 159 -10.78 6.45 -8.05
CA ALA A 159 -11.43 7.09 -6.91
C ALA A 159 -10.64 6.89 -5.60
N PHE A 160 -10.20 5.67 -5.35
CA PHE A 160 -9.38 5.34 -4.19
C PHE A 160 -8.11 6.20 -4.12
N LEU A 161 -7.35 6.26 -5.22
CA LEU A 161 -6.12 7.04 -5.27
C LEU A 161 -6.38 8.55 -5.23
N ALA A 162 -7.46 9.04 -5.84
CA ALA A 162 -7.80 10.45 -5.80
C ALA A 162 -8.15 10.92 -4.37
N ILE A 163 -8.92 10.14 -3.63
CA ILE A 163 -9.24 10.41 -2.23
C ILE A 163 -7.96 10.47 -1.40
N ILE A 164 -7.06 9.49 -1.55
CA ILE A 164 -5.79 9.47 -0.83
C ILE A 164 -4.87 10.62 -1.26
N LYS A 165 -4.88 10.98 -2.56
CA LYS A 165 -4.04 12.06 -3.10
C LYS A 165 -4.33 13.41 -2.44
N ILE A 166 -5.59 13.71 -2.12
CA ILE A 166 -5.96 14.92 -1.38
C ILE A 166 -5.71 14.81 0.14
N GLY A 167 -5.26 13.65 0.63
CA GLY A 167 -5.02 13.38 2.04
C GLY A 167 -6.27 13.03 2.84
N ALA A 168 -7.36 12.71 2.17
CA ALA A 168 -8.60 12.25 2.78
C ALA A 168 -8.52 10.75 3.15
N VAL A 169 -9.47 10.29 3.94
CA VAL A 169 -9.59 8.91 4.43
C VAL A 169 -10.63 8.17 3.59
N VAL A 170 -10.27 7.03 3.04
CA VAL A 170 -11.20 6.17 2.31
C VAL A 170 -11.94 5.26 3.27
N ILE A 171 -13.28 5.24 3.18
CA ILE A 171 -14.13 4.22 3.82
C ILE A 171 -14.59 3.27 2.71
N PRO A 172 -13.92 2.12 2.51
CA PRO A 172 -14.33 1.18 1.48
C PRO A 172 -15.60 0.46 1.90
N LEU A 173 -16.58 0.44 1.01
CA LEU A 173 -17.88 -0.20 1.22
C LEU A 173 -18.03 -1.34 0.20
N PHE A 174 -18.37 -2.53 0.69
CA PHE A 174 -18.59 -3.66 -0.17
C PHE A 174 -19.83 -3.42 -1.06
N SER A 175 -19.66 -3.57 -2.38
CA SER A 175 -20.71 -3.29 -3.37
C SER A 175 -21.98 -4.14 -3.26
N GLY A 176 -21.91 -5.24 -2.49
CA GLY A 176 -23.05 -6.08 -2.16
C GLY A 176 -23.83 -5.67 -0.89
N PHE A 177 -23.42 -4.59 -0.21
CA PHE A 177 -24.18 -4.11 0.95
C PHE A 177 -25.50 -3.48 0.55
N GLY A 178 -26.56 -3.77 1.33
CA GLY A 178 -27.79 -2.99 1.32
C GLY A 178 -27.64 -1.63 2.04
N PRO A 179 -28.72 -0.82 2.10
CA PRO A 179 -28.67 0.52 2.69
C PRO A 179 -28.21 0.56 4.14
N ASP A 180 -28.71 -0.31 5.01
CA ASP A 180 -28.45 -0.27 6.45
C ASP A 180 -26.97 -0.42 6.81
N PRO A 181 -26.22 -1.43 6.29
CA PRO A 181 -24.79 -1.53 6.55
C PRO A 181 -23.99 -0.35 6.00
N ILE A 182 -24.44 0.30 4.92
CA ILE A 182 -23.80 1.49 4.36
C ILE A 182 -23.99 2.68 5.31
N ILE A 183 -25.24 2.92 5.72
CA ILE A 183 -25.58 4.03 6.63
C ILE A 183 -24.79 3.93 7.93
N VAL A 184 -24.73 2.74 8.54
CA VAL A 184 -23.97 2.53 9.78
C VAL A 184 -22.51 2.91 9.60
N ARG A 185 -21.84 2.45 8.54
CA ARG A 185 -20.41 2.71 8.30
C ARG A 185 -20.12 4.17 7.99
N LEU A 186 -20.97 4.81 7.18
CA LEU A 186 -20.81 6.22 6.85
C LEU A 186 -20.99 7.11 8.09
N ASN A 187 -21.99 6.81 8.93
CA ASN A 187 -22.23 7.54 10.17
C ASN A 187 -21.10 7.33 11.20
N ASP A 188 -20.67 6.09 11.40
CA ASP A 188 -19.57 5.76 12.31
C ASP A 188 -18.26 6.40 11.87
N GLY A 189 -17.95 6.32 10.57
CA GLY A 189 -16.77 6.97 9.97
C GLY A 189 -16.92 8.48 9.79
N LYS A 190 -18.06 9.10 10.14
CA LYS A 190 -18.37 10.53 9.96
C LYS A 190 -18.07 11.00 8.53
N ALA A 191 -18.48 10.20 7.53
CA ALA A 191 -18.27 10.51 6.12
C ALA A 191 -18.97 11.82 5.74
N LYS A 192 -18.30 12.58 4.86
CA LYS A 192 -18.82 13.80 4.24
C LYS A 192 -19.43 13.52 2.88
#